data_45c3fabd07b8714488d741e602a0fbb8
#
_entry.id   45c3fabd07b8714488d741e602a0fbb8
#
_cell.length_a   1.000
_cell.length_b   1.000
_cell.length_c   1.000
_cell.angle_alpha   90.00
_cell.angle_beta   90.00
_cell.angle_gamma   90.00
#
_symmetry.space_group_name_H-M   'P 1'
#
loop_
_entity.id
_entity.type
_entity.pdbx_description
1 polymer ?
#
loop_
_entity_poly.entity_id
_entity_poly.type
_entity_poly.pdbx_seq_one_letter_code
_entity_poly.pdbx_strand_id
1 'polypeptide(L)'
;MSAEEYVFRLTAYNKAALLPEVSRALETRNELVSQAKFSRRVKNTDFIDDLEGHRQRTRKRSFINGIILIVVGAAAIIYSLTTLVGFYYILLFAGAVAAFIGVLSLWAGMPGRKNPFDKSAAKLLDGKDKFLAEDDIRIVFDNHGMKATNKYIPYTEFYCGFETNHTFLLIFGPLVTLVQKRDLIEGDLDGFRALLKRVLPVFVKVR
;
A
#
# COMPACT_ATOMS: atom_id res chain seq x y z
N MET A 1 17.28 32.95 -9.01
CA MET A 1 17.05 31.55 -8.58
C MET A 1 16.50 30.85 -9.81
N SER A 2 17.27 29.95 -10.43
CA SER A 2 16.75 29.12 -11.53
C SER A 2 15.60 28.30 -10.99
N ALA A 3 14.47 28.29 -11.69
CA ALA A 3 13.37 27.41 -11.36
C ALA A 3 13.91 25.97 -11.42
N GLU A 4 13.84 25.25 -10.31
CA GLU A 4 14.18 23.83 -10.29
C GLU A 4 13.09 23.09 -11.08
N GLU A 5 13.45 22.60 -12.25
CA GLU A 5 12.57 21.78 -13.08
C GLU A 5 13.08 20.35 -13.08
N TYR A 6 12.13 19.42 -12.98
CA TYR A 6 12.41 17.98 -13.04
C TYR A 6 11.64 17.39 -14.22
N VAL A 7 12.36 16.85 -15.20
CA VAL A 7 11.77 16.35 -16.44
C VAL A 7 11.88 14.83 -16.48
N PHE A 8 10.75 14.16 -16.64
CA PHE A 8 10.65 12.72 -16.82
C PHE A 8 10.22 12.43 -18.25
N ARG A 9 10.95 11.55 -18.94
CA ARG A 9 10.59 10.98 -20.23
C ARG A 9 10.03 9.59 -19.99
N LEU A 10 8.72 9.44 -20.09
CA LEU A 10 8.07 8.17 -19.75
C LEU A 10 8.51 7.06 -20.70
N THR A 11 8.96 5.95 -20.11
CA THR A 11 9.32 4.72 -20.82
C THR A 11 8.38 3.58 -20.44
N ALA A 12 8.38 2.51 -21.28
CA ALA A 12 7.55 1.33 -21.03
C ALA A 12 7.76 0.74 -19.64
N TYR A 13 6.68 0.33 -18.99
CA TYR A 13 6.71 -0.20 -17.63
C TYR A 13 7.12 -1.67 -17.59
N ASN A 14 8.07 -2.02 -16.72
CA ASN A 14 8.31 -3.41 -16.37
C ASN A 14 7.22 -3.88 -15.38
N LYS A 15 6.12 -4.40 -15.91
CA LYS A 15 4.96 -4.82 -15.12
C LYS A 15 5.31 -5.82 -14.03
N ALA A 16 6.19 -6.78 -14.33
CA ALA A 16 6.59 -7.81 -13.36
C ALA A 16 7.28 -7.22 -12.13
N ALA A 17 8.15 -6.22 -12.33
CA ALA A 17 8.86 -5.56 -11.26
C ALA A 17 7.97 -4.55 -10.52
N LEU A 18 7.12 -3.81 -11.24
CA LEU A 18 6.35 -2.71 -10.68
C LEU A 18 5.03 -3.14 -10.02
N LEU A 19 4.45 -4.27 -10.42
CA LEU A 19 3.18 -4.75 -9.89
C LEU A 19 3.16 -4.84 -8.35
N PRO A 20 4.13 -5.50 -7.68
CA PRO A 20 4.12 -5.59 -6.22
C PRO A 20 4.29 -4.23 -5.53
N GLU A 21 5.07 -3.32 -6.14
CA GLU A 21 5.29 -1.98 -5.58
C GLU A 21 4.04 -1.11 -5.68
N VAL A 22 3.40 -1.10 -6.84
CA VAL A 22 2.16 -0.34 -7.08
C VAL A 22 1.02 -0.90 -6.25
N SER A 23 0.90 -2.24 -6.14
CA SER A 23 -0.09 -2.88 -5.27
C SER A 23 0.07 -2.43 -3.82
N ARG A 24 1.30 -2.38 -3.34
CA ARG A 24 1.61 -1.98 -1.96
C ARG A 24 1.33 -0.49 -1.74
N ALA A 25 1.66 0.36 -2.70
CA ALA A 25 1.34 1.79 -2.63
C ALA A 25 -0.18 2.05 -2.60
N LEU A 26 -0.96 1.32 -3.42
CA LEU A 26 -2.43 1.40 -3.40
C LEU A 26 -3.04 0.89 -2.09
N GLU A 27 -2.47 -0.15 -1.51
CA GLU A 27 -2.87 -0.66 -0.20
C GLU A 27 -2.61 0.39 0.89
N THR A 28 -1.40 0.98 0.93
CA THR A 28 -1.06 2.04 1.88
C THR A 28 -1.99 3.26 1.73
N ARG A 29 -2.32 3.64 0.48
CA ARG A 29 -3.33 4.67 0.22
C ARG A 29 -4.67 4.33 0.87
N ASN A 30 -5.15 3.09 0.69
CA ASN A 30 -6.44 2.68 1.25
C ASN A 30 -6.44 2.70 2.78
N GLU A 31 -5.34 2.30 3.40
CA GLU A 31 -5.14 2.39 4.85
C GLU A 31 -5.20 3.85 5.34
N LEU A 32 -4.49 4.77 4.67
CA LEU A 32 -4.52 6.20 4.98
C LEU A 32 -5.93 6.79 4.87
N VAL A 33 -6.66 6.46 3.78
CA VAL A 33 -8.04 6.92 3.58
C VAL A 33 -8.99 6.36 4.63
N SER A 34 -8.86 5.09 4.99
CA SER A 34 -9.71 4.46 6.01
C SER A 34 -9.47 5.09 7.38
N GLN A 35 -8.23 5.38 7.73
CA GLN A 35 -7.88 6.03 8.99
C GLN A 35 -8.30 7.50 9.04
N ALA A 36 -8.16 8.24 7.94
CA ALA A 36 -8.65 9.62 7.83
C ALA A 36 -10.17 9.72 8.02
N LYS A 37 -10.92 8.68 7.63
CA LYS A 37 -12.37 8.58 7.91
C LYS A 37 -12.67 8.32 9.38
N PHE A 38 -11.80 7.60 10.10
CA PHE A 38 -11.98 7.30 11.53
C PHE A 38 -11.41 8.38 12.45
N SER A 39 -10.43 9.14 12.02
CA SER A 39 -9.76 10.15 12.83
C SER A 39 -9.75 11.49 12.09
N ARG A 40 -10.61 12.40 12.51
CA ARG A 40 -10.58 13.83 12.09
C ARG A 40 -9.30 14.58 12.48
N ARG A 41 -8.25 13.87 12.95
CA ARG A 41 -7.00 14.43 13.52
C ARG A 41 -5.74 13.73 13.06
N VAL A 42 -5.55 13.46 11.77
CA VAL A 42 -4.21 13.04 11.32
C VAL A 42 -3.48 14.24 10.71
N LYS A 43 -2.78 14.97 11.54
CA LYS A 43 -1.82 16.02 11.18
C LYS A 43 -0.37 15.65 11.52
N ASN A 44 0.00 14.38 11.62
CA ASN A 44 1.37 14.01 11.98
C ASN A 44 1.98 13.05 10.97
N THR A 45 3.05 13.50 10.32
CA THR A 45 3.93 12.73 9.45
C THR A 45 4.61 11.55 10.16
N ASP A 46 4.83 11.64 11.48
CA ASP A 46 5.43 10.56 12.31
C ASP A 46 4.58 9.29 12.35
N PHE A 47 3.29 9.40 12.05
CA PHE A 47 2.35 8.29 12.02
C PHE A 47 2.58 7.32 10.84
N ILE A 48 3.24 7.77 9.80
CA ILE A 48 3.41 7.04 8.56
C ILE A 48 4.56 6.04 8.64
N ASP A 49 5.63 6.37 9.33
CA ASP A 49 6.74 5.46 9.62
C ASP A 49 6.30 4.30 10.54
N ASP A 50 5.26 4.53 11.36
CA ASP A 50 4.68 3.52 12.24
C ASP A 50 3.73 2.55 11.51
N LEU A 51 3.16 2.91 10.35
CA LEU A 51 2.25 2.06 9.58
C LEU A 51 2.90 0.77 9.06
N GLU A 52 4.13 0.84 8.54
CA GLU A 52 4.85 -0.37 8.08
C GLU A 52 5.23 -1.27 9.27
N GLY A 53 5.65 -0.68 10.38
CA GLY A 53 5.91 -1.39 11.63
C GLY A 53 4.65 -2.03 12.20
N HIS A 54 3.52 -1.33 12.18
CA HIS A 54 2.23 -1.81 12.65
C HIS A 54 1.72 -2.99 11.82
N ARG A 55 1.87 -2.94 10.51
CA ARG A 55 1.42 -3.97 9.59
C ARG A 55 2.18 -5.29 9.75
N GLN A 56 3.51 -5.23 9.85
CA GLN A 56 4.32 -6.43 10.12
C GLN A 56 3.99 -7.01 11.50
N ARG A 57 3.79 -6.16 12.52
CA ARG A 57 3.37 -6.57 13.86
C ARG A 57 1.96 -7.18 13.85
N THR A 58 1.02 -6.61 13.09
CA THR A 58 -0.36 -7.12 13.00
C THR A 58 -0.40 -8.48 12.31
N ARG A 59 0.34 -8.68 11.21
CA ARG A 59 0.44 -10.00 10.56
C ARG A 59 1.09 -11.05 11.47
N LYS A 60 2.21 -10.72 12.12
CA LYS A 60 2.86 -11.61 13.09
C LYS A 60 1.94 -11.93 14.27
N ARG A 61 1.24 -10.92 14.82
CA ARG A 61 0.27 -11.12 15.90
C ARG A 61 -0.90 -11.99 15.46
N SER A 62 -1.47 -11.78 14.28
CA SER A 62 -2.54 -12.61 13.74
C SER A 62 -2.10 -14.05 13.57
N PHE A 63 -0.88 -14.29 13.07
CA PHE A 63 -0.31 -15.62 12.93
C PHE A 63 -0.10 -16.31 14.29
N ILE A 64 0.50 -15.61 15.26
CA ILE A 64 0.73 -16.12 16.62
C ILE A 64 -0.60 -16.39 17.32
N ASN A 65 -1.55 -15.45 17.26
CA ASN A 65 -2.89 -15.63 17.83
C ASN A 65 -3.63 -16.82 17.20
N GLY A 66 -3.46 -17.03 15.89
CA GLY A 66 -4.01 -18.18 15.20
C GLY A 66 -3.47 -19.50 15.73
N ILE A 67 -2.16 -19.61 15.97
CA ILE A 67 -1.53 -20.79 16.59
C ILE A 67 -2.09 -21.02 18.01
N ILE A 68 -2.13 -19.96 18.82
CA ILE A 68 -2.64 -20.05 20.21
C ILE A 68 -4.09 -20.56 20.21
N LEU A 69 -4.96 -20.01 19.37
CA LEU A 69 -6.36 -20.41 19.27
C LEU A 69 -6.53 -21.87 18.83
N ILE A 70 -5.69 -22.35 17.92
CA ILE A 70 -5.71 -23.75 17.52
C ILE A 70 -5.31 -24.66 18.67
N VAL A 71 -4.23 -24.32 19.37
CA VAL A 71 -3.73 -25.12 20.52
C VAL A 71 -4.77 -25.16 21.64
N VAL A 72 -5.33 -24.02 21.99
CA VAL A 72 -6.39 -23.92 23.03
C VAL A 72 -7.66 -24.66 22.60
N GLY A 73 -8.08 -24.48 21.33
CA GLY A 73 -9.22 -25.19 20.78
C GLY A 73 -9.04 -26.70 20.77
N ALA A 74 -7.87 -27.20 20.36
CA ALA A 74 -7.54 -28.62 20.38
C ALA A 74 -7.50 -29.18 21.81
N ALA A 75 -6.91 -28.46 22.76
CA ALA A 75 -6.90 -28.86 24.16
C ALA A 75 -8.32 -28.94 24.74
N ALA A 76 -9.20 -27.98 24.43
CA ALA A 76 -10.59 -28.00 24.87
C ALA A 76 -11.35 -29.19 24.28
N ILE A 77 -11.13 -29.55 23.00
CA ILE A 77 -11.74 -30.71 22.37
C ILE A 77 -11.28 -32.00 23.05
N ILE A 78 -9.96 -32.15 23.24
CA ILE A 78 -9.37 -33.34 23.90
C ILE A 78 -9.96 -33.51 25.33
N TYR A 79 -9.95 -32.41 26.09
CA TYR A 79 -10.49 -32.41 27.45
C TYR A 79 -11.99 -32.77 27.47
N SER A 80 -12.79 -32.25 26.53
CA SER A 80 -14.20 -32.57 26.38
C SER A 80 -14.46 -34.03 26.06
N LEU A 81 -13.59 -34.69 25.30
CA LEU A 81 -13.69 -36.10 24.95
C LEU A 81 -13.28 -37.04 26.10
N THR A 82 -12.40 -36.54 26.99
CA THR A 82 -11.93 -37.36 28.14
C THR A 82 -12.76 -37.23 29.39
N THR A 83 -13.62 -36.20 29.48
CA THR A 83 -14.40 -35.90 30.68
C THR A 83 -15.88 -36.25 30.48
N LEU A 84 -16.40 -37.25 31.20
CA LEU A 84 -17.78 -37.76 31.08
C LEU A 84 -18.83 -36.89 31.82
N VAL A 85 -18.64 -35.59 31.95
CA VAL A 85 -19.52 -34.68 32.67
C VAL A 85 -20.39 -33.86 31.72
N GLY A 86 -21.64 -33.61 32.03
CA GLY A 86 -22.70 -33.10 31.16
C GLY A 86 -22.50 -31.75 30.45
N PHE A 87 -21.39 -31.03 30.72
CA PHE A 87 -21.01 -29.77 30.03
C PHE A 87 -20.12 -29.98 28.79
N TYR A 88 -19.77 -31.19 28.44
CA TYR A 88 -18.79 -31.47 27.39
C TYR A 88 -19.21 -30.96 25.99
N TYR A 89 -20.47 -30.91 25.66
CA TYR A 89 -20.95 -30.43 24.34
C TYR A 89 -20.69 -28.95 24.13
N ILE A 90 -20.85 -28.13 25.18
CA ILE A 90 -20.58 -26.69 25.10
C ILE A 90 -19.09 -26.45 24.93
N LEU A 91 -18.27 -27.20 25.67
CA LEU A 91 -16.80 -27.06 25.59
C LEU A 91 -16.25 -27.58 24.25
N LEU A 92 -16.83 -28.66 23.73
CA LEU A 92 -16.52 -29.23 22.41
C LEU A 92 -16.84 -28.23 21.31
N PHE A 93 -18.03 -27.62 21.35
CA PHE A 93 -18.45 -26.61 20.39
C PHE A 93 -17.57 -25.36 20.47
N ALA A 94 -17.29 -24.85 21.67
CA ALA A 94 -16.38 -23.69 21.88
C ALA A 94 -14.98 -23.97 21.37
N GLY A 95 -14.44 -25.18 21.64
CA GLY A 95 -13.14 -25.62 21.11
C GLY A 95 -13.10 -25.70 19.59
N ALA A 96 -14.14 -26.21 18.96
CA ALA A 96 -14.25 -26.29 17.52
C ALA A 96 -14.31 -24.89 16.86
N VAL A 97 -15.09 -23.97 17.44
CA VAL A 97 -15.16 -22.57 16.98
C VAL A 97 -13.81 -21.87 17.16
N ALA A 98 -13.14 -22.04 18.30
CA ALA A 98 -11.82 -21.46 18.54
C ALA A 98 -10.78 -22.00 17.54
N ALA A 99 -10.76 -23.30 17.28
CA ALA A 99 -9.88 -23.91 16.30
C ALA A 99 -10.15 -23.38 14.88
N PHE A 100 -11.42 -23.26 14.50
CA PHE A 100 -11.82 -22.71 13.19
C PHE A 100 -11.37 -21.26 13.02
N ILE A 101 -11.60 -20.39 14.00
CA ILE A 101 -11.12 -19.01 14.00
C ILE A 101 -9.59 -18.97 13.95
N GLY A 102 -8.92 -19.88 14.65
CA GLY A 102 -7.47 -20.02 14.61
C GLY A 102 -6.95 -20.34 13.22
N VAL A 103 -7.57 -21.29 12.51
CA VAL A 103 -7.23 -21.62 11.11
C VAL A 103 -7.45 -20.43 10.18
N LEU A 104 -8.56 -19.72 10.30
CA LEU A 104 -8.82 -18.51 9.51
C LEU A 104 -7.77 -17.42 9.78
N SER A 105 -7.36 -17.25 11.03
CA SER A 105 -6.33 -16.28 11.44
C SER A 105 -4.95 -16.64 10.90
N LEU A 106 -4.59 -17.93 10.91
CA LEU A 106 -3.36 -18.42 10.25
C LEU A 106 -3.40 -18.17 8.75
N TRP A 107 -4.51 -18.52 8.11
CA TRP A 107 -4.66 -18.32 6.67
C TRP A 107 -4.59 -16.85 6.27
N ALA A 108 -5.16 -15.94 7.08
CA ALA A 108 -5.03 -14.49 6.89
C ALA A 108 -3.59 -13.97 7.09
N GLY A 109 -2.83 -14.60 8.00
CA GLY A 109 -1.43 -14.23 8.33
C GLY A 109 -0.36 -14.85 7.41
N MET A 110 -0.71 -15.80 6.52
CA MET A 110 0.27 -16.48 5.67
C MET A 110 1.02 -15.52 4.76
N PRO A 111 2.36 -15.60 4.71
CA PRO A 111 3.16 -14.90 3.73
C PRO A 111 2.87 -15.47 2.32
N GLY A 112 2.76 -14.59 1.33
CA GLY A 112 2.54 -15.01 -0.07
C GLY A 112 1.08 -14.93 -0.56
N ARG A 113 0.14 -14.52 0.27
CA ARG A 113 -1.23 -14.24 -0.19
C ARG A 113 -1.21 -13.08 -1.19
N LYS A 114 -1.84 -13.28 -2.36
CA LYS A 114 -2.00 -12.23 -3.38
C LYS A 114 -2.59 -10.98 -2.74
N ASN A 115 -1.99 -9.84 -3.03
CA ASN A 115 -2.50 -8.56 -2.53
C ASN A 115 -3.86 -8.30 -3.21
N PRO A 116 -4.93 -7.94 -2.49
CA PRO A 116 -6.23 -7.61 -3.09
C PRO A 116 -6.13 -6.46 -4.11
N PHE A 117 -5.09 -5.65 -4.02
CA PHE A 117 -4.81 -4.55 -4.95
C PHE A 117 -4.06 -4.95 -6.22
N ASP A 118 -3.60 -6.21 -6.36
CA ASP A 118 -2.85 -6.67 -7.54
C ASP A 118 -3.63 -6.47 -8.84
N LYS A 119 -4.94 -6.73 -8.83
CA LYS A 119 -5.81 -6.51 -9.98
C LYS A 119 -5.90 -5.03 -10.36
N SER A 120 -6.00 -4.15 -9.37
CA SER A 120 -6.07 -2.70 -9.59
C SER A 120 -4.73 -2.14 -10.07
N ALA A 121 -3.63 -2.62 -9.51
CA ALA A 121 -2.29 -2.27 -9.93
C ALA A 121 -2.01 -2.73 -11.37
N ALA A 122 -2.37 -3.96 -11.72
CA ALA A 122 -2.25 -4.48 -13.09
C ALA A 122 -3.03 -3.62 -14.08
N LYS A 123 -4.30 -3.33 -13.78
CA LYS A 123 -5.14 -2.48 -14.62
C LYS A 123 -4.56 -1.07 -14.80
N LEU A 124 -3.98 -0.51 -13.75
CA LEU A 124 -3.34 0.80 -13.80
C LEU A 124 -2.10 0.79 -14.70
N LEU A 125 -1.24 -0.22 -14.57
CA LEU A 125 -0.05 -0.40 -15.39
C LEU A 125 -0.43 -0.66 -16.87
N ASP A 126 -1.42 -1.51 -17.14
CA ASP A 126 -1.90 -1.81 -18.48
C ASP A 126 -2.50 -0.57 -19.18
N GLY A 127 -3.25 0.23 -18.42
CA GLY A 127 -3.80 1.48 -18.93
C GLY A 127 -2.73 2.49 -19.32
N LYS A 128 -1.66 2.58 -18.54
CA LYS A 128 -0.54 3.50 -18.79
C LYS A 128 0.33 3.07 -19.98
N ASP A 129 0.61 1.78 -20.12
CA ASP A 129 1.40 1.27 -21.26
C ASP A 129 0.76 1.58 -22.63
N LYS A 130 -0.56 1.57 -22.73
CA LYS A 130 -1.26 1.91 -23.97
C LYS A 130 -1.02 3.35 -24.40
N PHE A 131 -0.92 4.28 -23.45
CA PHE A 131 -0.61 5.68 -23.74
C PHE A 131 0.85 5.90 -24.17
N LEU A 132 1.77 5.09 -23.63
CA LEU A 132 3.20 5.22 -23.93
C LEU A 132 3.58 4.72 -25.32
N ALA A 133 2.73 3.91 -25.96
CA ALA A 133 3.01 3.35 -27.28
C ALA A 133 2.88 4.38 -28.41
N GLU A 134 2.23 5.51 -28.19
CA GLU A 134 1.84 6.45 -29.25
C GLU A 134 2.72 7.72 -29.31
N ASP A 135 3.37 8.18 -28.18
CA ASP A 135 4.10 9.45 -28.15
C ASP A 135 5.28 9.48 -27.17
N ASP A 136 6.26 10.36 -27.47
CA ASP A 136 7.36 10.74 -26.54
C ASP A 136 6.79 11.62 -25.40
N ILE A 137 6.13 10.99 -24.43
CA ILE A 137 5.45 11.71 -23.36
C ILE A 137 6.47 12.19 -22.34
N ARG A 138 6.50 13.51 -22.14
CA ARG A 138 7.28 14.16 -21.11
C ARG A 138 6.39 14.71 -20.01
N ILE A 139 6.81 14.52 -18.77
CA ILE A 139 6.20 15.13 -17.59
C ILE A 139 7.23 16.05 -16.96
N VAL A 140 6.86 17.31 -16.80
CA VAL A 140 7.70 18.33 -16.18
C VAL A 140 7.08 18.70 -14.83
N PHE A 141 7.91 18.69 -13.80
CA PHE A 141 7.54 19.18 -12.48
C PHE A 141 8.33 20.46 -12.20
N ASP A 142 7.61 21.51 -11.86
CA ASP A 142 8.17 22.78 -11.41
C ASP A 142 7.80 23.07 -9.94
N ASN A 143 8.09 24.27 -9.45
CA ASN A 143 7.75 24.64 -8.07
C ASN A 143 6.24 24.80 -7.80
N HIS A 144 5.40 24.81 -8.82
CA HIS A 144 3.97 25.13 -8.71
C HIS A 144 3.05 23.94 -9.08
N GLY A 145 3.54 23.00 -9.89
CA GLY A 145 2.72 21.89 -10.33
C GLY A 145 3.43 20.91 -11.25
N MET A 146 2.63 20.10 -11.91
CA MET A 146 3.02 19.10 -12.89
C MET A 146 2.43 19.47 -14.25
N LYS A 147 3.25 19.50 -15.27
CA LYS A 147 2.85 19.67 -16.67
C LYS A 147 3.01 18.33 -17.39
N ALA A 148 1.92 17.78 -17.90
CA ALA A 148 1.91 16.57 -18.71
C ALA A 148 1.28 16.86 -20.06
N THR A 149 2.04 16.74 -21.14
CA THR A 149 1.63 17.06 -22.51
C THR A 149 1.00 18.46 -22.59
N ASN A 150 -0.32 18.56 -22.63
CA ASN A 150 -1.06 19.83 -22.76
C ASN A 150 -1.82 20.24 -21.48
N LYS A 151 -1.62 19.53 -20.38
CA LYS A 151 -2.33 19.79 -19.13
C LYS A 151 -1.37 20.17 -18.02
N TYR A 152 -1.67 21.28 -17.36
CA TYR A 152 -1.01 21.71 -16.14
C TYR A 152 -1.88 21.37 -14.93
N ILE A 153 -1.30 20.77 -13.91
CA ILE A 153 -1.96 20.32 -12.69
C ILE A 153 -1.21 20.93 -11.50
N PRO A 154 -1.80 21.91 -10.81
CA PRO A 154 -1.16 22.52 -9.65
C PRO A 154 -1.08 21.54 -8.47
N TYR A 155 -0.08 21.68 -7.60
CA TYR A 155 0.07 20.80 -6.45
C TYR A 155 -1.09 20.84 -5.46
N THR A 156 -1.91 21.88 -5.50
CA THR A 156 -3.14 21.97 -4.69
C THR A 156 -4.18 20.90 -5.04
N GLU A 157 -4.10 20.30 -6.22
CA GLU A 157 -4.97 19.19 -6.65
C GLU A 157 -4.45 17.83 -6.21
N PHE A 158 -3.21 17.73 -5.72
CA PHE A 158 -2.62 16.48 -5.29
C PHE A 158 -3.03 16.14 -3.86
N TYR A 159 -3.47 14.92 -3.65
CA TYR A 159 -3.84 14.41 -2.34
C TYR A 159 -2.68 13.74 -1.61
N CYS A 160 -1.91 12.94 -2.31
CA CYS A 160 -0.76 12.24 -1.74
C CYS A 160 0.19 11.73 -2.82
N GLY A 161 1.43 11.46 -2.40
CA GLY A 161 2.44 10.81 -3.20
C GLY A 161 3.07 9.64 -2.46
N PHE A 162 3.46 8.62 -3.21
CA PHE A 162 4.16 7.46 -2.69
C PHE A 162 5.47 7.27 -3.44
N GLU A 163 6.55 7.08 -2.72
CA GLU A 163 7.82 6.66 -3.28
C GLU A 163 8.01 5.17 -3.04
N THR A 164 8.24 4.42 -4.12
CA THR A 164 8.65 3.02 -4.06
C THR A 164 10.13 2.88 -4.41
N ASN A 165 10.64 1.67 -4.54
CA ASN A 165 12.03 1.47 -4.94
C ASN A 165 12.31 2.01 -6.34
N HIS A 166 11.37 1.81 -7.29
CA HIS A 166 11.59 2.16 -8.71
C HIS A 166 10.72 3.31 -9.21
N THR A 167 9.66 3.71 -8.48
CA THR A 167 8.69 4.68 -8.99
C THR A 167 8.27 5.70 -7.96
N PHE A 168 7.69 6.81 -8.47
CA PHE A 168 6.85 7.72 -7.70
C PHE A 168 5.41 7.57 -8.21
N LEU A 169 4.48 7.37 -7.29
CA LEU A 169 3.05 7.29 -7.54
C LEU A 169 2.38 8.55 -6.98
N LEU A 170 1.83 9.38 -7.83
CA LEU A 170 1.21 10.65 -7.45
C LEU A 170 -0.29 10.59 -7.71
N ILE A 171 -1.09 11.00 -6.73
CA ILE A 171 -2.56 10.91 -6.78
C ILE A 171 -3.16 12.29 -6.72
N PHE A 172 -3.94 12.63 -7.74
CA PHE A 172 -4.66 13.90 -7.84
C PHE A 172 -6.06 13.66 -8.40
N GLY A 173 -7.06 14.19 -7.75
CA GLY A 173 -8.45 13.87 -8.07
C GLY A 173 -8.70 12.35 -8.15
N PRO A 174 -9.37 11.87 -9.19
CA PRO A 174 -9.56 10.43 -9.44
C PRO A 174 -8.37 9.79 -10.18
N LEU A 175 -7.36 10.58 -10.56
CA LEU A 175 -6.26 10.16 -11.41
C LEU A 175 -5.03 9.77 -10.59
N VAL A 176 -4.24 8.88 -11.19
CA VAL A 176 -2.94 8.44 -10.66
C VAL A 176 -1.89 8.62 -11.74
N THR A 177 -0.82 9.33 -11.43
CA THR A 177 0.37 9.38 -12.29
C THR A 177 1.45 8.53 -11.69
N LEU A 178 2.10 7.75 -12.55
CA LEU A 178 3.23 6.90 -12.21
C LEU A 178 4.43 7.36 -13.02
N VAL A 179 5.52 7.75 -12.34
CA VAL A 179 6.79 8.08 -12.98
C VAL A 179 7.89 7.17 -12.46
N GLN A 180 8.67 6.59 -13.37
CA GLN A 180 9.78 5.71 -12.99
C GLN A 180 11.01 6.58 -12.67
N LYS A 181 11.76 6.21 -11.63
CA LYS A 181 12.99 6.96 -11.25
C LYS A 181 14.03 7.00 -12.38
N ARG A 182 14.09 5.94 -13.18
CA ARG A 182 15.00 5.83 -14.34
C ARG A 182 14.63 6.76 -15.48
N ASP A 183 13.40 7.28 -15.51
CA ASP A 183 12.87 8.12 -16.58
C ASP A 183 13.23 9.61 -16.37
N LEU A 184 13.88 9.95 -15.26
CA LEU A 184 14.35 11.31 -14.99
C LEU A 184 15.49 11.67 -15.95
N ILE A 185 15.29 12.71 -16.77
CA ILE A 185 16.28 13.21 -17.75
C ILE A 185 16.87 14.55 -17.35
N GLU A 186 16.17 15.35 -16.56
CA GLU A 186 16.65 16.62 -16.05
C GLU A 186 16.35 16.76 -14.55
N GLY A 187 17.29 17.29 -13.78
CA GLY A 187 17.27 17.37 -12.31
C GLY A 187 17.88 16.14 -11.64
N ASP A 188 17.73 16.03 -10.33
CA ASP A 188 18.18 14.91 -9.54
C ASP A 188 17.06 14.32 -8.68
N LEU A 189 17.18 13.03 -8.32
CA LEU A 189 16.14 12.31 -7.58
C LEU A 189 15.97 12.80 -6.13
N ASP A 190 17.04 13.29 -5.50
CA ASP A 190 16.97 13.75 -4.12
C ASP A 190 16.31 15.13 -4.05
N GLY A 191 16.62 16.03 -4.97
CA GLY A 191 15.92 17.30 -5.14
C GLY A 191 14.46 17.11 -5.47
N PHE A 192 14.14 16.19 -6.39
CA PHE A 192 12.74 15.86 -6.71
C PHE A 192 11.99 15.32 -5.48
N ARG A 193 12.62 14.46 -4.71
CA ARG A 193 12.06 13.95 -3.44
C ARG A 193 11.82 15.08 -2.43
N ALA A 194 12.77 16.01 -2.31
CA ALA A 194 12.65 17.18 -1.45
C ALA A 194 11.50 18.09 -1.90
N LEU A 195 11.36 18.32 -3.21
CA LEU A 195 10.24 19.04 -3.79
C LEU A 195 8.91 18.38 -3.39
N LEU A 196 8.74 17.09 -3.65
CA LEU A 196 7.49 16.37 -3.34
C LEU A 196 7.14 16.41 -1.86
N LYS A 197 8.13 16.26 -0.97
CA LYS A 197 7.92 16.39 0.49
C LYS A 197 7.46 17.78 0.90
N ARG A 198 7.90 18.81 0.20
CA ARG A 198 7.56 20.21 0.47
C ARG A 198 6.17 20.58 -0.01
N VAL A 199 5.77 20.08 -1.20
CA VAL A 199 4.57 20.56 -1.89
C VAL A 199 3.35 19.64 -1.72
N LEU A 200 3.54 18.35 -1.41
CA LEU A 200 2.43 17.42 -1.23
C LEU A 200 1.95 17.40 0.21
N PRO A 201 0.61 17.32 0.43
CA PRO A 201 0.06 17.20 1.79
C PRO A 201 0.54 15.95 2.52
N VAL A 202 0.72 14.86 1.78
CA VAL A 202 1.19 13.56 2.29
C VAL A 202 2.15 12.95 1.28
N PHE A 203 3.37 12.66 1.71
CA PHE A 203 4.37 11.96 0.89
C PHE A 203 5.02 10.85 1.70
N VAL A 204 4.91 9.61 1.21
CA VAL A 204 5.28 8.39 1.94
C VAL A 204 6.23 7.54 1.12
N LYS A 205 7.28 7.03 1.79
CA LYS A 205 8.14 5.99 1.20
C LYS A 205 7.59 4.61 1.57
N VAL A 206 7.25 3.83 0.55
CA VAL A 206 6.74 2.44 0.68
C VAL A 206 7.86 1.49 0.28
N ARG A 207 8.25 0.60 1.18
CA ARG A 207 9.31 -0.40 0.97
C ARG A 207 8.74 -1.78 0.66
#